data_aeb2b498afcc6749a6a67b69fc900436
#
_entry.id   aeb2b498afcc6749a6a67b69fc900436
#
_cell.length_a   1.000
_cell.length_b   1.000
_cell.length_c   1.000
_cell.angle_alpha   90.00
_cell.angle_beta   90.00
_cell.angle_gamma   90.00
#
_symmetry.space_group_name_H-M   'P 1'
#
loop_
_entity.id
_entity.type
_entity.pdbx_description
1 polymer ?
#
loop_
_entity_poly.entity_id
_entity_poly.type
_entity_poly.pdbx_seq_one_letter_code
_entity_poly.pdbx_strand_id
1 'polypeptide(L)'
;MATTASAQLAEKIAGQYAGDLYISLGEEINDETEPMPGQSLDVTAAVDATKGGVDLAIHNFSFGDIPLGDILLPSISVTTDSLNRVVFGKNEPVELSFLDGAIMATAYLDETKSYISGNDIVAYINVMWTNTDPDPQVPIYVLFKGKRTVDAITLPTTTQKAADVVYDLLSGRRIKASEMQRHGIYLVNGKKVLK
;
A
#
# COMPACT_ATOMS: atom_id res chain seq x y z
N MET A 1 -7.88 25.70 -8.07
CA MET A 1 -7.12 25.60 -6.80
C MET A 1 -7.53 24.41 -5.91
N ALA A 2 -8.34 23.47 -6.39
CA ALA A 2 -8.71 22.27 -5.62
C ALA A 2 -7.69 21.11 -5.73
N THR A 3 -6.77 21.16 -6.69
CA THR A 3 -5.82 20.09 -7.01
C THR A 3 -4.74 19.86 -5.96
N THR A 4 -4.31 20.91 -5.23
CA THR A 4 -3.24 20.77 -4.23
C THR A 4 -3.69 20.03 -2.96
N ALA A 5 -4.92 20.23 -2.49
CA ALA A 5 -5.42 19.58 -1.28
C ALA A 5 -5.65 18.07 -1.49
N SER A 6 -6.18 17.68 -2.64
CA SER A 6 -6.39 16.26 -2.99
C SER A 6 -5.07 15.51 -3.19
N ALA A 7 -4.07 16.14 -3.84
CA ALA A 7 -2.73 15.56 -3.99
C ALA A 7 -2.04 15.35 -2.64
N GLN A 8 -2.09 16.34 -1.74
CA GLN A 8 -1.56 16.20 -0.37
C GLN A 8 -2.28 15.10 0.43
N LEU A 9 -3.59 14.96 0.23
CA LEU A 9 -4.36 13.91 0.87
C LEU A 9 -3.94 12.53 0.34
N ALA A 10 -3.76 12.38 -0.97
CA ALA A 10 -3.29 11.16 -1.60
C ALA A 10 -1.90 10.74 -1.06
N GLU A 11 -0.96 11.67 -0.97
CA GLU A 11 0.37 11.42 -0.39
C GLU A 11 0.28 11.01 1.10
N LYS A 12 -0.61 11.64 1.85
CA LYS A 12 -0.79 11.35 3.27
C LYS A 12 -1.27 9.93 3.54
N ILE A 13 -2.14 9.39 2.67
CA ILE A 13 -2.72 8.05 2.82
C ILE A 13 -1.93 6.98 2.05
N ALA A 14 -1.00 7.37 1.19
CA ALA A 14 -0.15 6.44 0.46
C ALA A 14 0.65 5.56 1.42
N GLY A 15 0.76 4.27 1.08
CA GLY A 15 1.48 3.27 1.87
C GLY A 15 0.90 1.89 1.67
N GLN A 16 1.53 0.91 2.27
CA GLN A 16 1.03 -0.45 2.32
C GLN A 16 0.14 -0.65 3.54
N TYR A 17 -0.96 -1.33 3.34
CA TYR A 17 -1.88 -1.75 4.39
C TYR A 17 -1.88 -3.27 4.47
N ALA A 18 -1.64 -3.83 5.65
CA ALA A 18 -1.68 -5.26 5.90
C ALA A 18 -2.97 -5.62 6.62
N GLY A 19 -3.59 -6.74 6.26
CA GLY A 19 -4.86 -7.13 6.86
C GLY A 19 -5.44 -8.42 6.30
N ASP A 20 -6.76 -8.47 6.31
CA ASP A 20 -7.54 -9.62 5.91
C ASP A 20 -8.37 -9.30 4.67
N LEU A 21 -8.44 -10.26 3.77
CA LEU A 21 -9.25 -10.21 2.57
C LEU A 21 -10.44 -11.17 2.72
N TYR A 22 -11.62 -10.70 2.40
CA TYR A 22 -12.85 -11.49 2.37
C TYR A 22 -13.32 -11.58 0.93
N ILE A 23 -13.72 -12.76 0.50
CA ILE A 23 -14.21 -12.99 -0.87
C ILE A 23 -15.49 -13.78 -0.81
N SER A 24 -16.47 -13.34 -1.56
CA SER A 24 -17.74 -14.05 -1.74
C SER A 24 -18.14 -14.09 -3.21
N LEU A 25 -18.62 -15.25 -3.66
CA LEU A 25 -19.05 -15.47 -5.03
C LEU A 25 -20.58 -15.54 -5.08
N GLY A 26 -21.19 -14.67 -5.88
CA GLY A 26 -22.64 -14.65 -6.09
C GLY A 26 -23.43 -13.91 -5.01
N GLU A 27 -22.98 -13.87 -3.79
CA GLU A 27 -23.66 -13.24 -2.64
C GLU A 27 -22.78 -12.19 -1.99
N GLU A 28 -23.38 -11.15 -1.41
CA GLU A 28 -22.62 -10.13 -0.66
C GLU A 28 -21.93 -10.74 0.56
N ILE A 29 -20.78 -10.16 0.91
CA ILE A 29 -20.00 -10.52 2.10
C ILE A 29 -20.84 -10.30 3.35
N ASN A 30 -20.88 -11.30 4.21
CA ASN A 30 -21.59 -11.30 5.47
C ASN A 30 -20.69 -11.79 6.63
N ASP A 31 -21.27 -11.92 7.83
CA ASP A 31 -20.52 -12.32 9.03
C ASP A 31 -20.01 -13.79 8.99
N GLU A 32 -20.54 -14.60 8.07
CA GLU A 32 -20.11 -15.99 7.87
C GLU A 32 -18.97 -16.13 6.85
N THR A 33 -18.65 -15.03 6.11
CA THR A 33 -17.56 -15.04 5.14
C THR A 33 -16.22 -15.12 5.88
N GLU A 34 -15.46 -16.18 5.64
CA GLU A 34 -14.18 -16.40 6.29
C GLU A 34 -13.10 -15.44 5.74
N PRO A 35 -12.27 -14.86 6.62
CA PRO A 35 -11.14 -14.02 6.21
C PRO A 35 -9.98 -14.85 5.68
N MET A 36 -9.32 -14.32 4.69
CA MET A 36 -8.01 -14.76 4.21
C MET A 36 -6.94 -13.84 4.84
N PRO A 37 -6.24 -14.27 5.89
CA PRO A 37 -5.30 -13.42 6.62
C PRO A 37 -4.00 -13.19 5.85
N GLY A 38 -3.26 -12.16 6.25
CA GLY A 38 -1.91 -11.90 5.73
C GLY A 38 -1.87 -11.29 4.34
N GLN A 39 -2.95 -10.65 3.91
CA GLN A 39 -3.04 -9.96 2.64
C GLN A 39 -2.53 -8.52 2.77
N SER A 40 -2.17 -7.92 1.64
CA SER A 40 -1.76 -6.52 1.58
C SER A 40 -2.48 -5.78 0.45
N LEU A 41 -2.77 -4.50 0.73
CA LEU A 41 -3.28 -3.55 -0.24
C LEU A 41 -2.35 -2.35 -0.26
N ASP A 42 -1.85 -2.03 -1.43
CA ASP A 42 -1.01 -0.86 -1.64
C ASP A 42 -1.86 0.32 -2.12
N VAL A 43 -1.67 1.46 -1.47
CA VAL A 43 -2.25 2.74 -1.85
C VAL A 43 -1.10 3.62 -2.31
N THR A 44 -1.09 4.00 -3.59
CA THR A 44 -0.07 4.90 -4.15
C THR A 44 -0.71 6.16 -4.69
N ALA A 45 -0.03 7.29 -4.59
CA ALA A 45 -0.51 8.51 -5.23
C ALA A 45 -0.54 8.30 -6.75
N ALA A 46 -1.66 8.61 -7.39
CA ALA A 46 -1.81 8.42 -8.83
C ALA A 46 -0.76 9.23 -9.61
N VAL A 47 -0.23 8.64 -10.67
CA VAL A 47 0.83 9.25 -11.49
C VAL A 47 0.38 10.58 -12.11
N ASP A 48 -0.91 10.73 -12.42
CA ASP A 48 -1.49 12.00 -12.87
C ASP A 48 -1.83 12.88 -11.67
N ALA A 49 -0.81 13.55 -11.14
CA ALA A 49 -0.94 14.48 -10.01
C ALA A 49 -1.96 15.63 -10.26
N THR A 50 -2.36 15.87 -11.52
CA THR A 50 -3.33 16.92 -11.84
C THR A 50 -4.74 16.58 -11.43
N LYS A 51 -5.06 15.29 -11.28
CA LYS A 51 -6.37 14.79 -10.86
C LYS A 51 -6.47 14.51 -9.36
N GLY A 52 -5.33 14.46 -8.66
CA GLY A 52 -5.29 14.27 -7.20
C GLY A 52 -6.03 13.02 -6.75
N GLY A 53 -5.52 11.85 -7.10
CA GLY A 53 -6.12 10.57 -6.76
C GLY A 53 -5.09 9.55 -6.26
N VAL A 54 -5.56 8.36 -6.02
CA VAL A 54 -4.73 7.20 -5.64
C VAL A 54 -4.98 6.03 -6.58
N ASP A 55 -3.98 5.19 -6.70
CA ASP A 55 -4.09 3.87 -7.27
C ASP A 55 -4.14 2.86 -6.13
N LEU A 56 -5.06 1.88 -6.19
CA LEU A 56 -5.16 0.77 -5.26
C LEU A 56 -4.68 -0.50 -5.95
N ALA A 57 -3.84 -1.27 -5.25
CA ALA A 57 -3.34 -2.55 -5.76
C ALA A 57 -3.43 -3.65 -4.70
N ILE A 58 -4.04 -4.77 -5.05
CA ILE A 58 -3.94 -6.03 -4.30
C ILE A 58 -3.06 -6.94 -5.14
N HIS A 59 -1.89 -7.30 -4.61
CA HIS A 59 -0.93 -8.13 -5.31
C HIS A 59 -1.11 -9.60 -4.97
N ASN A 60 -0.79 -10.47 -5.95
CA ASN A 60 -0.85 -11.92 -5.81
C ASN A 60 -2.22 -12.43 -5.31
N PHE A 61 -3.28 -11.77 -5.78
CA PHE A 61 -4.64 -12.18 -5.46
C PHE A 61 -4.86 -13.64 -5.88
N SER A 62 -5.43 -14.42 -4.99
CA SER A 62 -5.79 -15.82 -5.27
C SER A 62 -7.22 -16.08 -4.82
N PHE A 63 -7.87 -17.00 -5.50
CA PHE A 63 -9.18 -17.53 -5.09
C PHE A 63 -9.00 -19.01 -4.76
N GLY A 64 -9.05 -19.32 -3.47
CA GLY A 64 -8.59 -20.62 -2.97
C GLY A 64 -7.13 -20.84 -3.34
N ASP A 65 -6.83 -21.98 -3.94
CA ASP A 65 -5.48 -22.35 -4.39
C ASP A 65 -5.13 -21.84 -5.81
N ILE A 66 -6.03 -21.09 -6.45
CA ILE A 66 -5.86 -20.60 -7.81
C ILE A 66 -5.26 -19.19 -7.76
N PRO A 67 -3.99 -19.00 -8.16
CA PRO A 67 -3.39 -17.68 -8.26
C PRO A 67 -4.01 -16.95 -9.47
N LEU A 68 -4.63 -15.82 -9.23
CA LEU A 68 -5.26 -15.01 -10.28
C LEU A 68 -4.34 -13.87 -10.73
N GLY A 69 -3.55 -13.29 -9.85
CA GLY A 69 -2.67 -12.18 -10.18
C GLY A 69 -3.01 -10.90 -9.41
N ASP A 70 -2.86 -9.75 -10.05
CA ASP A 70 -3.03 -8.46 -9.38
C ASP A 70 -4.38 -7.83 -9.73
N ILE A 71 -5.02 -7.21 -8.74
CA ILE A 71 -6.17 -6.31 -8.93
C ILE A 71 -5.66 -4.89 -8.81
N LEU A 72 -5.73 -4.13 -9.90
CA LEU A 72 -5.27 -2.75 -9.97
C LEU A 72 -6.46 -1.84 -10.27
N LEU A 73 -6.72 -0.87 -9.40
CA LEU A 73 -7.77 0.15 -9.56
C LEU A 73 -7.10 1.52 -9.60
N PRO A 74 -6.90 2.10 -10.80
CA PRO A 74 -6.15 3.34 -10.95
C PRO A 74 -7.01 4.59 -10.78
N SER A 75 -6.36 5.69 -10.43
CA SER A 75 -6.88 7.07 -10.52
C SER A 75 -8.17 7.33 -9.74
N ILE A 76 -8.31 6.73 -8.57
CA ILE A 76 -9.47 6.95 -7.69
C ILE A 76 -9.31 8.27 -6.97
N SER A 77 -10.26 9.19 -7.15
CA SER A 77 -10.24 10.47 -6.42
C SER A 77 -10.46 10.26 -4.92
N VAL A 78 -9.87 11.13 -4.10
CA VAL A 78 -10.00 11.07 -2.64
C VAL A 78 -10.43 12.41 -2.07
N THR A 79 -11.31 12.37 -1.07
CA THR A 79 -11.78 13.55 -0.34
C THR A 79 -11.92 13.22 1.15
N THR A 80 -12.14 14.22 1.98
CA THR A 80 -12.41 14.03 3.41
C THR A 80 -13.89 14.25 3.69
N ASP A 81 -14.52 13.32 4.41
CA ASP A 81 -15.92 13.45 4.84
C ASP A 81 -16.07 14.26 6.16
N SER A 82 -17.32 14.43 6.61
CA SER A 82 -17.64 15.14 7.85
C SER A 82 -17.14 14.45 9.12
N LEU A 83 -16.78 13.17 9.05
CA LEU A 83 -16.21 12.38 10.15
C LEU A 83 -14.67 12.36 10.11
N ASN A 84 -14.07 13.19 9.26
CA ASN A 84 -12.63 13.27 9.04
C ASN A 84 -12.02 11.96 8.53
N ARG A 85 -12.80 11.11 7.85
CA ARG A 85 -12.34 9.95 7.14
C ARG A 85 -11.99 10.34 5.70
N VAL A 86 -11.02 9.66 5.12
CA VAL A 86 -10.76 9.77 3.69
C VAL A 86 -11.73 8.82 2.97
N VAL A 87 -12.55 9.36 2.10
CA VAL A 87 -13.49 8.61 1.27
C VAL A 87 -13.03 8.65 -0.17
N PHE A 88 -13.30 7.57 -0.86
CA PHE A 88 -12.95 7.39 -2.26
C PHE A 88 -14.09 7.87 -3.16
N GLY A 89 -13.75 8.46 -4.29
CA GLY A 89 -14.73 8.77 -5.32
C GLY A 89 -14.98 7.60 -6.25
N LYS A 90 -16.00 7.73 -7.07
CA LYS A 90 -16.33 6.74 -8.09
C LYS A 90 -15.17 6.59 -9.08
N ASN A 91 -14.78 5.36 -9.37
CA ASN A 91 -13.87 5.05 -10.46
C ASN A 91 -14.62 4.35 -11.61
N GLU A 92 -14.08 4.46 -12.81
CA GLU A 92 -14.55 3.69 -13.95
C GLU A 92 -14.19 2.21 -13.73
N PRO A 93 -15.07 1.27 -14.15
CA PRO A 93 -14.76 -0.14 -14.09
C PRO A 93 -13.50 -0.46 -14.90
N VAL A 94 -12.62 -1.27 -14.32
CA VAL A 94 -11.35 -1.70 -14.93
C VAL A 94 -11.51 -3.12 -15.44
N GLU A 95 -11.09 -3.37 -16.66
CA GLU A 95 -11.03 -4.72 -17.19
C GLU A 95 -9.86 -5.50 -16.60
N LEU A 96 -10.14 -6.68 -16.08
CA LEU A 96 -9.19 -7.63 -15.53
C LEU A 96 -9.16 -8.88 -16.39
N SER A 97 -7.97 -9.40 -16.62
CA SER A 97 -7.75 -10.66 -17.33
C SER A 97 -6.82 -11.53 -16.51
N PHE A 98 -7.31 -12.69 -16.11
CA PHE A 98 -6.57 -13.66 -15.31
C PHE A 98 -6.37 -14.95 -16.09
N LEU A 99 -5.32 -15.71 -15.77
CA LEU A 99 -5.00 -17.01 -16.36
C LEU A 99 -5.00 -16.97 -17.90
N ASP A 100 -4.25 -16.02 -18.46
CA ASP A 100 -4.15 -15.82 -19.92
C ASP A 100 -5.50 -15.63 -20.63
N GLY A 101 -6.46 -14.97 -19.99
CA GLY A 101 -7.78 -14.68 -20.53
C GLY A 101 -8.84 -15.75 -20.24
N ALA A 102 -8.50 -16.81 -19.50
CA ALA A 102 -9.49 -17.81 -19.09
C ALA A 102 -10.55 -17.22 -18.17
N ILE A 103 -10.20 -16.19 -17.39
CA ILE A 103 -11.14 -15.43 -16.56
C ILE A 103 -11.04 -13.97 -16.97
N MET A 104 -12.15 -13.44 -17.52
CA MET A 104 -12.32 -12.04 -17.82
C MET A 104 -13.29 -11.43 -16.82
N ALA A 105 -12.93 -10.29 -16.25
CA ALA A 105 -13.75 -9.62 -15.26
C ALA A 105 -13.66 -8.11 -15.40
N THR A 106 -14.62 -7.41 -14.81
CA THR A 106 -14.54 -5.96 -14.57
C THR A 106 -14.57 -5.69 -13.08
N ALA A 107 -13.78 -4.74 -12.61
CA ALA A 107 -13.71 -4.39 -11.20
C ALA A 107 -13.85 -2.87 -10.96
N TYR A 108 -14.50 -2.51 -9.88
CA TYR A 108 -14.59 -1.14 -9.41
C TYR A 108 -14.69 -1.09 -7.88
N LEU A 109 -14.24 0.01 -7.30
CA LEU A 109 -14.36 0.26 -5.86
C LEU A 109 -15.78 0.74 -5.54
N ASP A 110 -16.40 0.18 -4.50
CA ASP A 110 -17.65 0.70 -3.94
C ASP A 110 -17.33 1.92 -3.06
N GLU A 111 -17.55 3.11 -3.60
CA GLU A 111 -17.27 4.38 -2.94
C GLU A 111 -18.09 4.61 -1.67
N THR A 112 -19.25 3.95 -1.56
CA THR A 112 -20.15 4.10 -0.40
C THR A 112 -19.72 3.27 0.80
N LYS A 113 -19.01 2.16 0.55
CA LYS A 113 -18.57 1.19 1.57
C LYS A 113 -17.08 1.31 1.88
N SER A 114 -16.31 2.09 1.09
CA SER A 114 -14.86 2.17 1.19
C SER A 114 -14.38 3.48 1.82
N TYR A 115 -13.43 3.40 2.76
CA TYR A 115 -12.86 4.57 3.42
C TYR A 115 -11.54 4.24 4.12
N ILE A 116 -10.80 5.30 4.47
CA ILE A 116 -9.64 5.24 5.39
C ILE A 116 -9.95 6.11 6.60
N SER A 117 -9.76 5.54 7.80
CA SER A 117 -9.93 6.24 9.08
C SER A 117 -8.66 6.09 9.92
N GLY A 118 -7.90 7.17 10.04
CA GLY A 118 -6.58 7.11 10.68
C GLY A 118 -5.63 6.18 9.92
N ASN A 119 -5.28 5.06 10.53
CA ASN A 119 -4.44 4.03 9.94
C ASN A 119 -5.23 2.82 9.40
N ASP A 120 -6.53 2.79 9.62
CA ASP A 120 -7.38 1.68 9.19
C ASP A 120 -7.94 1.94 7.78
N ILE A 121 -7.93 0.94 6.92
CA ILE A 121 -8.56 0.97 5.60
C ILE A 121 -9.66 -0.08 5.51
N VAL A 122 -10.75 0.29 4.87
CA VAL A 122 -11.81 -0.60 4.39
C VAL A 122 -11.95 -0.34 2.90
N ALA A 123 -11.67 -1.35 2.08
CA ALA A 123 -11.83 -1.27 0.63
C ALA A 123 -12.77 -2.38 0.16
N TYR A 124 -13.93 -1.99 -0.35
CA TYR A 124 -14.94 -2.89 -0.89
C TYR A 124 -14.88 -2.82 -2.42
N ILE A 125 -14.53 -3.92 -3.06
CA ILE A 125 -14.33 -4.00 -4.50
C ILE A 125 -15.37 -4.96 -5.08
N ASN A 126 -16.14 -4.45 -6.00
CA ASN A 126 -17.09 -5.26 -6.79
C ASN A 126 -16.38 -5.74 -8.05
N VAL A 127 -16.35 -7.03 -8.25
CA VAL A 127 -15.79 -7.68 -9.43
C VAL A 127 -16.92 -8.42 -10.12
N MET A 128 -17.06 -8.25 -11.43
CA MET A 128 -18.02 -8.96 -12.22
C MET A 128 -17.29 -9.90 -13.18
N TRP A 129 -17.44 -11.19 -13.00
CA TRP A 129 -16.92 -12.19 -13.93
C TRP A 129 -17.77 -12.21 -15.19
N THR A 130 -17.18 -11.85 -16.33
CA THR A 130 -17.91 -11.52 -17.55
C THR A 130 -17.96 -12.65 -18.58
N ASN A 131 -17.04 -13.62 -18.51
CA ASN A 131 -16.97 -14.75 -19.44
C ASN A 131 -17.30 -16.10 -18.80
N THR A 132 -18.31 -16.15 -17.92
CA THR A 132 -18.85 -17.38 -17.36
C THR A 132 -19.60 -18.20 -18.42
N ASP A 133 -19.49 -19.52 -18.37
CA ASP A 133 -20.27 -20.43 -19.21
C ASP A 133 -20.96 -21.48 -18.30
N PRO A 134 -22.31 -21.59 -18.33
CA PRO A 134 -23.24 -20.72 -19.07
C PRO A 134 -23.48 -19.36 -18.37
N ASP A 135 -23.85 -18.34 -19.18
CA ASP A 135 -24.41 -17.11 -18.64
C ASP A 135 -25.47 -17.37 -17.54
N PRO A 136 -25.57 -16.52 -16.51
CA PRO A 136 -25.24 -15.09 -16.44
C PRO A 136 -23.87 -14.77 -15.81
N GLN A 137 -23.43 -13.49 -15.96
CA GLN A 137 -22.29 -12.93 -15.25
C GLN A 137 -22.40 -13.17 -13.74
N VAL A 138 -21.27 -13.50 -13.10
CA VAL A 138 -21.24 -13.83 -11.68
C VAL A 138 -20.56 -12.70 -10.91
N PRO A 139 -21.25 -12.06 -9.95
CA PRO A 139 -20.63 -11.08 -9.09
C PRO A 139 -19.68 -11.76 -8.10
N ILE A 140 -18.54 -11.15 -7.90
CA ILE A 140 -17.54 -11.50 -6.89
C ILE A 140 -17.33 -10.26 -6.02
N TYR A 141 -17.58 -10.41 -4.73
CA TYR A 141 -17.41 -9.34 -3.77
C TYR A 141 -16.08 -9.54 -3.03
N VAL A 142 -15.27 -8.50 -3.02
CA VAL A 142 -13.96 -8.50 -2.37
C VAL A 142 -13.93 -7.38 -1.35
N LEU A 143 -13.64 -7.70 -0.10
CA LEU A 143 -13.52 -6.73 0.97
C LEU A 143 -12.14 -6.88 1.62
N PHE A 144 -11.36 -5.83 1.57
CA PHE A 144 -10.11 -5.74 2.32
C PHE A 144 -10.31 -4.88 3.57
N LYS A 145 -9.91 -5.42 4.73
CA LYS A 145 -9.84 -4.69 6.00
C LYS A 145 -8.41 -4.77 6.51
N GLY A 146 -7.74 -3.62 6.62
CA GLY A 146 -6.33 -3.62 7.01
C GLY A 146 -5.91 -2.38 7.76
N LYS A 147 -4.68 -2.43 8.24
CA LYS A 147 -3.99 -1.32 8.90
C LYS A 147 -2.75 -0.96 8.12
N ARG A 148 -2.49 0.35 8.03
CA ARG A 148 -1.26 0.84 7.43
C ARG A 148 -0.06 0.26 8.16
N THR A 149 0.80 -0.40 7.42
CA THR A 149 2.09 -0.81 7.91
C THR A 149 2.93 0.45 8.07
N VAL A 150 3.19 0.84 9.30
CA VAL A 150 4.18 1.87 9.56
C VAL A 150 5.51 1.20 9.25
N ASP A 151 6.15 1.59 8.15
CA ASP A 151 7.56 1.26 8.01
C ASP A 151 8.25 1.75 9.28
N ALA A 152 8.86 0.83 10.02
CA ALA A 152 9.58 1.12 11.27
C ALA A 152 10.85 1.99 11.03
N ILE A 153 10.94 2.63 9.88
CA ILE A 153 11.93 3.63 9.51
C ILE A 153 11.23 4.98 9.31
N THR A 154 10.57 5.48 10.34
CA THR A 154 10.62 6.92 10.53
C THR A 154 12.07 7.23 10.92
N LEU A 155 12.84 7.64 9.93
CA LEU A 155 14.08 8.36 10.22
C LEU A 155 13.70 9.46 11.23
N PRO A 156 14.26 9.45 12.45
CA PRO A 156 14.04 10.56 13.34
C PRO A 156 14.59 11.79 12.64
N THR A 157 13.72 12.73 12.28
CA THR A 157 14.07 14.08 11.89
C THR A 157 14.55 14.80 13.16
N THR A 158 15.60 14.27 13.77
CA THR A 158 16.41 15.02 14.69
C THR A 158 17.64 15.45 13.91
N THR A 159 17.74 16.73 13.68
CA THR A 159 18.96 17.46 13.41
C THR A 159 19.94 17.35 14.61
N GLN A 160 20.09 16.18 15.17
CA GLN A 160 21.26 15.83 15.97
C GLN A 160 22.29 15.34 14.96
N LYS A 161 23.31 16.17 14.77
CA LYS A 161 24.55 15.79 14.10
C LYS A 161 24.94 14.41 14.64
N ALA A 162 24.71 13.38 13.84
CA ALA A 162 25.00 12.01 14.25
C ALA A 162 26.44 11.98 14.71
N ALA A 163 26.67 11.51 15.91
CA ALA A 163 28.03 11.36 16.42
C ALA A 163 28.76 10.43 15.47
N ASP A 164 29.88 10.88 14.92
CA ASP A 164 30.67 10.12 13.96
C ASP A 164 30.99 8.74 14.55
N VAL A 165 30.56 7.69 13.81
CA VAL A 165 30.90 6.31 14.16
C VAL A 165 32.31 6.05 13.66
N VAL A 166 33.27 5.91 14.57
CA VAL A 166 34.68 5.72 14.25
C VAL A 166 35.11 4.31 14.69
N TYR A 167 35.73 3.58 13.78
CA TYR A 167 36.42 2.32 14.11
C TYR A 167 37.90 2.48 13.86
N ASP A 168 38.73 2.10 14.84
CA ASP A 168 40.16 1.92 14.66
C ASP A 168 40.39 0.61 13.88
N LEU A 169 40.98 0.72 12.68
CA LEU A 169 41.18 -0.45 11.80
C LEU A 169 42.34 -1.35 12.27
N LEU A 170 43.21 -0.88 13.15
CA LEU A 170 44.27 -1.73 13.68
C LEU A 170 43.78 -2.60 14.83
N SER A 171 42.90 -2.08 15.69
CA SER A 171 42.37 -2.82 16.84
C SER A 171 40.98 -3.42 16.59
N GLY A 172 40.29 -3.02 15.50
CA GLY A 172 38.91 -3.42 15.19
C GLY A 172 37.88 -2.85 16.17
N ARG A 173 38.24 -1.92 17.05
CA ARG A 173 37.36 -1.38 18.10
C ARG A 173 36.66 -0.10 17.64
N ARG A 174 35.42 0.06 18.10
CA ARG A 174 34.73 1.34 18.01
C ARG A 174 35.27 2.29 19.05
N ILE A 175 35.68 3.50 18.63
CA ILE A 175 36.24 4.56 19.46
C ILE A 175 35.45 5.85 19.24
N LYS A 176 35.69 6.85 20.13
CA LYS A 176 35.15 8.19 19.93
C LYS A 176 36.06 8.96 18.96
N ALA A 177 35.50 9.89 18.21
CA ALA A 177 36.31 10.74 17.31
C ALA A 177 37.43 11.51 18.01
N SER A 178 37.26 11.80 19.30
CA SER A 178 38.29 12.43 20.15
C SER A 178 39.47 11.51 20.50
N GLU A 179 39.33 10.22 20.33
CA GLU A 179 40.35 9.19 20.65
C GLU A 179 41.21 8.81 19.43
N MET A 180 40.97 9.44 18.29
CA MET A 180 41.75 9.22 17.08
C MET A 180 43.18 9.78 17.26
N GLN A 181 44.16 8.89 17.24
CA GLN A 181 45.60 9.27 17.38
C GLN A 181 46.22 9.68 16.03
N ARG A 182 47.29 10.44 16.04
CA ARG A 182 48.10 10.71 14.85
C ARG A 182 48.72 9.41 14.34
N HIS A 183 48.76 9.22 13.03
CA HIS A 183 49.26 8.03 12.35
C HIS A 183 48.39 6.79 12.51
N GLY A 184 47.09 6.96 12.86
CA GLY A 184 46.12 5.86 12.88
C GLY A 184 45.35 5.71 11.56
N ILE A 185 44.83 4.51 11.32
CA ILE A 185 43.91 4.22 10.21
C ILE A 185 42.52 3.98 10.79
N TYR A 186 41.54 4.76 10.38
CA TYR A 186 40.20 4.75 10.93
C TYR A 186 39.14 4.58 9.85
N LEU A 187 38.00 4.02 10.21
CA LEU A 187 36.79 4.03 9.41
C LEU A 187 35.81 5.02 10.04
N VAL A 188 35.57 6.14 9.40
CA VAL A 188 34.66 7.18 9.90
C VAL A 188 33.42 7.16 8.97
N ASN A 189 32.26 6.81 9.54
CA ASN A 189 31.00 6.73 8.75
C ASN A 189 31.16 5.92 7.46
N GLY A 190 31.86 4.79 7.53
CA GLY A 190 32.10 3.90 6.39
C GLY A 190 33.19 4.36 5.40
N LYS A 191 33.90 5.48 5.67
CA LYS A 191 35.02 5.97 4.83
C LYS A 191 36.34 5.79 5.56
N LYS A 192 37.37 5.27 4.85
CA LYS A 192 38.73 5.15 5.39
C LYS A 192 39.38 6.52 5.53
N VAL A 193 39.87 6.80 6.71
CA VAL A 193 40.58 8.05 7.07
C VAL A 193 41.95 7.73 7.66
N LEU A 194 42.99 8.39 7.17
CA LEU A 194 44.35 8.39 7.74
C LEU A 194 44.49 9.69 8.53
N LYS A 195 45.02 9.62 9.74
CA LYS A 195 45.22 10.79 10.58
C LYS A 195 46.66 10.92 11.03
#